data_fe5947bd8175911f8f02f77fff25aaaf
#
_entry.id   fe5947bd8175911f8f02f77fff25aaaf
#
_cell.length_a   1.000
_cell.length_b   1.000
_cell.length_c   1.000
_cell.angle_alpha   90.00
_cell.angle_beta   90.00
_cell.angle_gamma   90.00
#
_symmetry.space_group_name_H-M   'P 1'
#
loop_
_entity.id
_entity.type
_entity.pdbx_description
1 polymer ?
#
loop_
_entity_poly.entity_id
_entity_poly.type
_entity_poly.pdbx_seq_one_letter_code
_entity_poly.pdbx_strand_id
1 'polypeptide(L)'
;MTRLAPSGLTIALRAGEDIAARTFYTTLFGRAPDYSPHEDFHEWQIARGAWIQIMTGCDPVEPSLNRVRFQVEDLAAATAALRAQGIAVEPPTTLPGVVIFTNLTDPWGNPLGLFQDLAPAGGPTVPGGTVRDESHFLG
;
A
#
# COMPACT_ATOMS: atom_id res chain seq x y z
N MET A 1 6.76 31.60 12.34
CA MET A 1 6.33 30.76 11.22
C MET A 1 5.95 29.38 11.71
N THR A 2 4.78 28.92 11.30
CA THR A 2 4.31 27.61 11.70
C THR A 2 4.93 26.53 10.82
N ARG A 3 5.54 25.53 11.42
CA ARG A 3 6.02 24.35 10.69
C ARG A 3 4.85 23.46 10.34
N LEU A 4 4.92 22.83 9.17
CA LEU A 4 4.04 21.73 8.85
C LEU A 4 4.41 20.54 9.76
N ALA A 5 3.45 20.05 10.50
CA ALA A 5 3.64 18.89 11.38
C ALA A 5 2.60 17.82 11.03
N PRO A 6 2.81 17.08 9.94
CA PRO A 6 1.83 16.10 9.50
C PRO A 6 1.60 15.01 10.55
N SER A 7 0.34 14.63 10.73
CA SER A 7 -0.04 13.52 11.60
C SER A 7 -0.69 12.37 10.82
N GLY A 8 -0.74 12.49 9.50
CA GLY A 8 -1.33 11.47 8.67
C GLY A 8 -1.09 11.71 7.19
N LEU A 9 -1.54 10.76 6.40
CA LEU A 9 -1.39 10.77 4.96
C LEU A 9 -2.60 10.09 4.32
N THR A 10 -3.09 10.67 3.23
CA THR A 10 -4.07 9.99 2.36
C THR A 10 -3.46 9.79 0.99
N ILE A 11 -3.77 8.66 0.39
CA ILE A 11 -3.39 8.36 -0.99
C ILE A 11 -4.67 8.05 -1.74
N ALA A 12 -4.92 8.77 -2.84
CA ALA A 12 -6.09 8.56 -3.67
C ALA A 12 -5.72 7.84 -4.96
N LEU A 13 -6.45 6.79 -5.28
CA LEU A 13 -6.31 6.05 -6.53
C LEU A 13 -7.64 6.04 -7.26
N ARG A 14 -7.58 6.00 -8.59
CA ARG A 14 -8.76 5.91 -9.43
C ARG A 14 -8.96 4.48 -9.90
N ALA A 15 -10.20 4.06 -9.93
CA ALA A 15 -10.60 2.73 -10.37
C ALA A 15 -11.85 2.82 -11.26
N GLY A 16 -12.14 1.73 -11.94
CA GLY A 16 -13.28 1.66 -12.84
C GLY A 16 -14.58 1.35 -12.11
N GLU A 17 -15.33 0.39 -12.63
CA GLU A 17 -16.66 0.06 -12.14
C GLU A 17 -16.66 -0.22 -10.64
N ASP A 18 -17.64 0.34 -9.94
CA ASP A 18 -17.66 0.40 -8.48
C ASP A 18 -17.63 -0.98 -7.80
N ILE A 19 -18.46 -1.91 -8.26
CA ILE A 19 -18.53 -3.24 -7.62
C ILE A 19 -17.21 -3.97 -7.80
N ALA A 20 -16.62 -3.93 -9.00
CA ALA A 20 -15.35 -4.56 -9.28
C ALA A 20 -14.22 -3.95 -8.45
N ALA A 21 -14.23 -2.63 -8.30
CA ALA A 21 -13.22 -1.92 -7.52
C ALA A 21 -13.32 -2.27 -6.02
N ARG A 22 -14.51 -2.22 -5.47
CA ARG A 22 -14.73 -2.59 -4.07
C ARG A 22 -14.37 -4.04 -3.81
N THR A 23 -14.69 -4.92 -4.75
CA THR A 23 -14.36 -6.35 -4.63
C THR A 23 -12.85 -6.54 -4.59
N PHE A 24 -12.11 -5.91 -5.50
CA PHE A 24 -10.66 -6.04 -5.55
C PHE A 24 -10.02 -5.54 -4.24
N TYR A 25 -10.37 -4.33 -3.82
CA TYR A 25 -9.73 -3.75 -2.65
C TYR A 25 -10.19 -4.36 -1.32
N THR A 26 -11.41 -4.85 -1.26
CA THR A 26 -11.88 -5.66 -0.11
C THR A 26 -11.08 -6.96 -0.01
N THR A 27 -10.79 -7.59 -1.14
CA THR A 27 -9.94 -8.79 -1.16
C THR A 27 -8.51 -8.46 -0.76
N LEU A 28 -7.96 -7.37 -1.31
CA LEU A 28 -6.59 -6.95 -1.02
C LEU A 28 -6.39 -6.66 0.46
N PHE A 29 -7.30 -5.91 1.08
CA PHE A 29 -7.18 -5.49 2.47
C PHE A 29 -7.82 -6.46 3.46
N GLY A 30 -8.54 -7.46 2.99
CA GLY A 30 -9.17 -8.47 3.82
C GLY A 30 -10.39 -7.97 4.59
N ARG A 31 -10.95 -6.82 4.24
CA ARG A 31 -12.14 -6.26 4.89
C ARG A 31 -12.83 -5.24 4.00
N ALA A 32 -14.10 -4.98 4.28
CA ALA A 32 -14.85 -3.94 3.61
C ALA A 32 -14.27 -2.55 3.92
N PRO A 33 -14.62 -1.53 3.13
CA PRO A 33 -14.16 -0.17 3.41
C PRO A 33 -14.53 0.28 4.82
N ASP A 34 -13.63 1.01 5.46
CA ASP A 34 -13.90 1.60 6.77
C ASP A 34 -14.87 2.77 6.67
N TYR A 35 -14.89 3.46 5.54
CA TYR A 35 -15.73 4.61 5.32
C TYR A 35 -16.04 4.77 3.83
N SER A 36 -17.28 5.12 3.51
CA SER A 36 -17.70 5.40 2.13
C SER A 36 -18.58 6.65 2.14
N PRO A 37 -17.96 7.85 2.03
CA PRO A 37 -18.72 9.10 2.07
C PRO A 37 -19.63 9.29 0.87
N HIS A 38 -19.32 8.64 -0.27
CA HIS A 38 -20.12 8.65 -1.48
C HIS A 38 -20.18 7.25 -2.10
N GLU A 39 -21.11 7.05 -3.03
CA GLU A 39 -21.25 5.76 -3.71
C GLU A 39 -20.01 5.38 -4.52
N ASP A 40 -19.25 6.38 -4.96
CA ASP A 40 -18.08 6.22 -5.80
C ASP A 40 -16.77 6.55 -5.09
N PHE A 41 -16.77 6.54 -3.77
CA PHE A 41 -15.59 6.91 -2.99
C PHE A 41 -15.52 6.05 -1.73
N HIS A 42 -14.48 5.23 -1.64
CA HIS A 42 -14.31 4.26 -0.55
C HIS A 42 -12.95 4.40 0.09
N GLU A 43 -12.89 4.34 1.41
CA GLU A 43 -11.66 4.57 2.15
C GLU A 43 -11.36 3.40 3.08
N TRP A 44 -10.09 3.01 3.11
CA TRP A 44 -9.56 2.04 4.06
C TRP A 44 -8.47 2.70 4.88
N GLN A 45 -8.55 2.57 6.19
CA GLN A 45 -7.46 2.97 7.07
C GLN A 45 -6.41 1.87 7.10
N ILE A 46 -5.23 2.17 6.56
CA ILE A 46 -4.14 1.20 6.45
C ILE A 46 -3.36 1.11 7.74
N ALA A 47 -3.14 2.25 8.37
CA ALA A 47 -2.44 2.38 9.64
C ALA A 47 -2.93 3.65 10.31
N ARG A 48 -2.53 3.87 11.56
CA ARG A 48 -2.89 5.09 12.27
C ARG A 48 -2.44 6.31 11.46
N GLY A 49 -3.40 7.15 11.09
CA GLY A 49 -3.14 8.35 10.32
C GLY A 49 -2.87 8.12 8.83
N ALA A 50 -2.99 6.90 8.33
CA ALA A 50 -2.74 6.61 6.93
C ALA A 50 -3.96 5.95 6.28
N TRP A 51 -4.48 6.56 5.23
CA TRP A 51 -5.68 6.11 4.53
C TRP A 51 -5.43 5.97 3.05
N ILE A 52 -6.00 4.92 2.47
CA ILE A 52 -6.10 4.77 1.02
C ILE A 52 -7.53 5.09 0.62
N GLN A 53 -7.66 5.90 -0.43
CA GLN A 53 -8.94 6.35 -0.95
C GLN A 53 -9.10 5.83 -2.38
N ILE A 54 -10.18 5.14 -2.66
CA ILE A 54 -10.44 4.60 -3.99
C ILE A 54 -11.65 5.31 -4.57
N MET A 55 -11.40 6.07 -5.64
CA MET A 55 -12.46 6.72 -6.42
C MET A 55 -12.87 5.77 -7.53
N THR A 56 -14.13 5.37 -7.55
CA THR A 56 -14.66 4.41 -8.51
C THR A 56 -15.47 5.09 -9.59
N GLY A 57 -15.85 4.34 -10.62
CA GLY A 57 -16.67 4.86 -11.71
C GLY A 57 -15.91 5.73 -12.70
N CYS A 58 -14.59 5.71 -12.67
CA CYS A 58 -13.79 6.46 -13.64
C CYS A 58 -13.80 5.75 -15.00
N ASP A 59 -13.96 6.53 -16.08
CA ASP A 59 -13.93 6.02 -17.43
C ASP A 59 -13.48 7.14 -18.40
N PRO A 60 -12.26 7.08 -18.96
CA PRO A 60 -11.23 6.07 -18.69
C PRO A 60 -10.61 6.22 -17.30
N VAL A 61 -9.97 5.17 -16.84
CA VAL A 61 -9.20 5.24 -15.60
C VAL A 61 -7.79 5.71 -15.92
N GLU A 62 -7.36 6.75 -15.21
CA GLU A 62 -5.96 7.19 -15.25
C GLU A 62 -5.25 6.63 -14.03
N PRO A 63 -4.41 5.59 -14.18
CA PRO A 63 -3.73 4.99 -13.04
C PRO A 63 -2.66 5.93 -12.48
N SER A 64 -2.32 5.71 -11.22
CA SER A 64 -1.25 6.45 -10.57
C SER A 64 0.08 6.15 -11.26
N LEU A 65 0.96 7.15 -11.32
CA LEU A 65 2.34 6.98 -11.76
C LEU A 65 3.23 6.47 -10.63
N ASN A 66 2.79 6.63 -9.39
CA ASN A 66 3.56 6.26 -8.21
C ASN A 66 3.07 4.93 -7.65
N ARG A 67 4.01 4.07 -7.29
CA ARG A 67 3.70 2.79 -6.66
C ARG A 67 3.41 3.00 -5.17
N VAL A 68 2.33 2.39 -4.70
CA VAL A 68 1.97 2.39 -3.29
C VAL A 68 2.30 1.01 -2.73
N ARG A 69 3.17 0.95 -1.72
CA ARG A 69 3.50 -0.31 -1.04
C ARG A 69 2.98 -0.30 0.38
N PHE A 70 2.38 -1.42 0.76
CA PHE A 70 1.83 -1.63 2.09
C PHE A 70 2.79 -2.51 2.88
N GLN A 71 3.08 -2.10 4.10
CA GLN A 71 3.91 -2.90 4.99
C GLN A 71 3.10 -4.05 5.55
N VAL A 72 3.68 -5.24 5.55
CA VAL A 72 3.11 -6.45 6.16
C VAL A 72 4.15 -7.10 7.06
N GLU A 73 3.68 -7.86 8.03
CA GLU A 73 4.60 -8.56 8.96
C GLU A 73 5.20 -9.81 8.34
N ASP A 74 4.46 -10.50 7.46
CA ASP A 74 4.89 -11.73 6.81
C ASP A 74 4.52 -11.66 5.33
N LEU A 75 5.50 -11.32 4.51
CA LEU A 75 5.29 -11.16 3.08
C LEU A 75 4.91 -12.46 2.40
N ALA A 76 5.54 -13.56 2.79
CA ALA A 76 5.27 -14.86 2.19
C ALA A 76 3.82 -15.28 2.43
N ALA A 77 3.33 -15.11 3.67
CA ALA A 77 1.95 -15.42 4.01
C ALA A 77 0.96 -14.50 3.29
N ALA A 78 1.23 -13.20 3.25
CA ALA A 78 0.38 -12.24 2.57
C ALA A 78 0.30 -12.54 1.07
N THR A 79 1.44 -12.83 0.44
CA THR A 79 1.49 -13.16 -0.98
C THR A 79 0.73 -14.44 -1.30
N ALA A 80 0.89 -15.48 -0.47
CA ALA A 80 0.17 -16.73 -0.64
C ALA A 80 -1.35 -16.52 -0.53
N ALA A 81 -1.79 -15.72 0.43
CA ALA A 81 -3.21 -15.41 0.61
C ALA A 81 -3.78 -14.67 -0.61
N LEU A 82 -3.05 -13.69 -1.15
CA LEU A 82 -3.51 -12.96 -2.33
C LEU A 82 -3.59 -13.87 -3.56
N ARG A 83 -2.59 -14.70 -3.78
CA ARG A 83 -2.60 -15.66 -4.89
C ARG A 83 -3.74 -16.66 -4.78
N ALA A 84 -4.05 -17.10 -3.57
CA ALA A 84 -5.20 -17.99 -3.33
C ALA A 84 -6.52 -17.32 -3.68
N GLN A 85 -6.59 -16.01 -3.64
CA GLN A 85 -7.77 -15.22 -4.03
C GLN A 85 -7.75 -14.83 -5.51
N GLY A 86 -6.78 -15.31 -6.27
CA GLY A 86 -6.69 -15.03 -7.71
C GLY A 86 -5.98 -13.74 -8.06
N ILE A 87 -5.34 -13.07 -7.11
CA ILE A 87 -4.57 -11.85 -7.39
C ILE A 87 -3.14 -12.25 -7.75
N ALA A 88 -2.71 -11.82 -8.93
CA ALA A 88 -1.35 -12.06 -9.38
C ALA A 88 -0.37 -11.15 -8.63
N VAL A 89 0.69 -11.75 -8.09
CA VAL A 89 1.74 -11.05 -7.37
C VAL A 89 3.08 -11.49 -7.94
N GLU A 90 3.95 -10.54 -8.23
CA GLU A 90 5.27 -10.83 -8.76
C GLU A 90 6.14 -11.59 -7.74
N PRO A 91 7.17 -12.31 -8.21
CA PRO A 91 8.15 -12.90 -7.28
C PRO A 91 8.82 -11.83 -6.43
N PRO A 92 9.08 -12.12 -5.15
CA PRO A 92 9.67 -11.13 -4.25
C PRO A 92 11.13 -10.83 -4.58
N THR A 93 11.54 -9.62 -4.24
CA THR A 93 12.93 -9.18 -4.27
C THR A 93 13.39 -8.95 -2.84
N THR A 94 14.56 -9.50 -2.50
CA THR A 94 15.12 -9.36 -1.17
C THR A 94 16.37 -8.48 -1.21
N LEU A 95 16.38 -7.45 -0.37
CA LEU A 95 17.59 -6.73 -0.02
C LEU A 95 18.03 -7.26 1.35
N PRO A 96 19.08 -8.10 1.39
CA PRO A 96 19.44 -8.82 2.64
C PRO A 96 19.62 -7.89 3.82
N GLY A 97 18.98 -8.23 4.94
CA GLY A 97 19.07 -7.46 6.17
C GLY A 97 18.26 -6.15 6.16
N VAL A 98 17.61 -5.82 5.08
CA VAL A 98 16.92 -4.54 4.92
C VAL A 98 15.42 -4.76 4.72
N VAL A 99 15.04 -5.34 3.60
CA VAL A 99 13.63 -5.43 3.20
C VAL A 99 13.44 -6.56 2.20
N ILE A 100 12.28 -7.17 2.24
CA ILE A 100 11.77 -7.99 1.14
C ILE A 100 10.49 -7.34 0.64
N PHE A 101 10.34 -7.23 -0.67
CA PHE A 101 9.19 -6.57 -1.27
C PHE A 101 8.74 -7.27 -2.53
N THR A 102 7.51 -7.00 -2.93
CA THR A 102 6.95 -7.48 -4.18
C THR A 102 6.01 -6.45 -4.77
N ASN A 103 5.72 -6.62 -6.04
CA ASN A 103 4.84 -5.73 -6.78
C ASN A 103 3.61 -6.48 -7.27
N LEU A 104 2.52 -5.74 -7.34
CA LEU A 104 1.29 -6.16 -8.02
C LEU A 104 0.66 -4.93 -8.66
N THR A 105 -0.33 -5.17 -9.48
CA THR A 105 -1.05 -4.10 -10.18
C THR A 105 -2.54 -4.37 -10.01
N ASP A 106 -3.31 -3.33 -9.72
CA ASP A 106 -4.75 -3.51 -9.68
C ASP A 106 -5.32 -3.67 -11.10
N PRO A 107 -6.59 -4.04 -11.26
CA PRO A 107 -7.16 -4.27 -12.59
C PRO A 107 -7.12 -3.07 -13.53
N TRP A 108 -6.91 -1.87 -13.02
CA TRP A 108 -6.92 -0.63 -13.83
C TRP A 108 -5.54 -0.05 -14.05
N GLY A 109 -4.49 -0.75 -13.62
CA GLY A 109 -3.13 -0.34 -13.88
C GLY A 109 -2.47 0.44 -12.75
N ASN A 110 -3.12 0.61 -11.61
CA ASN A 110 -2.47 1.26 -10.47
C ASN A 110 -1.36 0.36 -9.93
N PRO A 111 -0.11 0.86 -9.86
CA PRO A 111 1.00 0.07 -9.34
C PRO A 111 0.94 0.01 -7.81
N LEU A 112 0.89 -1.20 -7.29
CA LEU A 112 0.82 -1.49 -5.87
C LEU A 112 1.98 -2.39 -5.47
N GLY A 113 2.11 -2.64 -4.19
CA GLY A 113 3.10 -3.57 -3.70
C GLY A 113 2.98 -3.82 -2.21
N LEU A 114 3.78 -4.78 -1.76
CA LEU A 114 3.89 -5.13 -0.35
C LEU A 114 5.36 -5.12 0.04
N PHE A 115 5.65 -4.84 1.29
CA PHE A 115 7.01 -4.97 1.80
C PHE A 115 7.00 -5.43 3.25
N GLN A 116 8.08 -6.10 3.63
CA GLN A 116 8.33 -6.54 4.99
C GLN A 116 9.73 -6.08 5.37
N ASP A 117 9.83 -5.38 6.48
CA ASP A 117 11.13 -4.98 7.01
C ASP A 117 11.85 -6.19 7.57
N LEU A 118 13.10 -6.37 7.15
CA LEU A 118 13.97 -7.42 7.67
C LEU A 118 14.87 -6.92 8.79
N ALA A 119 15.09 -5.60 8.84
CA ALA A 119 15.84 -5.00 9.93
C ALA A 119 14.99 -4.97 11.20
N PRO A 120 15.50 -5.43 12.34
CA PRO A 120 14.76 -5.34 13.60
C PRO A 120 14.47 -3.88 13.94
N ALA A 121 13.31 -3.62 14.55
CA ALA A 121 12.99 -2.29 15.06
C ALA A 121 14.08 -1.83 16.02
N GLY A 122 14.67 -0.66 15.78
CA GLY A 122 15.80 -0.16 16.55
C GLY A 122 17.11 -0.87 16.22
N GLY A 123 17.13 -1.70 15.19
CA GLY A 123 18.31 -2.43 14.79
C GLY A 123 19.38 -1.53 14.17
N PRO A 124 20.58 -2.10 13.94
CA PRO A 124 21.68 -1.34 13.42
C PRO A 124 21.39 -0.78 12.03
N THR A 125 21.90 0.40 11.78
CA THR A 125 21.84 0.98 10.45
C THR A 125 22.71 0.18 9.51
N VAL A 126 22.22 0.03 8.28
CA VAL A 126 22.97 -0.64 7.24
C VAL A 126 24.08 0.29 6.78
N PRO A 127 25.35 -0.17 6.77
CA PRO A 127 26.43 0.65 6.21
C PRO A 127 26.13 1.02 4.76
N GLY A 128 26.32 2.30 4.45
CA GLY A 128 26.00 2.80 3.11
C GLY A 128 24.71 3.56 3.01
N GLY A 129 24.00 3.76 4.11
CA GLY A 129 22.94 4.75 4.21
C GLY A 129 21.57 4.35 3.74
N THR A 130 21.32 3.09 3.46
CA THR A 130 19.96 2.64 3.24
C THR A 130 19.31 2.41 4.60
N VAL A 131 18.76 3.45 5.16
CA VAL A 131 18.31 3.43 6.53
C VAL A 131 16.83 3.63 6.59
N ARG A 132 16.18 2.80 7.37
CA ARG A 132 14.81 2.96 7.80
C ARG A 132 14.76 3.76 9.09
N ASP A 133 15.61 4.73 9.21
CA ASP A 133 15.66 5.59 10.37
C ASP A 133 14.66 6.71 10.17
N GLU A 134 13.64 6.72 10.98
CA GLU A 134 12.58 7.73 10.90
C GLU A 134 13.09 9.14 11.11
N SER A 135 14.24 9.31 11.75
CA SER A 135 14.82 10.64 11.95
C SER A 135 15.12 11.34 10.63
N HIS A 136 15.34 10.61 9.54
CA HIS A 136 15.51 11.18 8.20
C HIS A 136 14.27 11.93 7.73
N PHE A 137 13.11 11.57 8.23
CA PHE A 137 11.85 12.17 7.81
C PHE A 137 11.33 13.20 8.77
N LEU A 138 11.95 13.33 9.92
CA LEU A 138 11.55 14.26 10.97
C LEU A 138 12.38 15.55 10.97
N GLY A 139 13.37 15.60 10.14
CA GLY A 139 14.35 16.65 10.08
C GLY A 139 13.87 18.05 9.74
#